data_a7538a5e4e1ebd5875859d1746235b78
#
_entry.id   a7538a5e4e1ebd5875859d1746235b78
#
_cell.length_a   1.000
_cell.length_b   1.000
_cell.length_c   1.000
_cell.angle_alpha   90.00
_cell.angle_beta   90.00
_cell.angle_gamma   90.00
#
_symmetry.space_group_name_H-M   'P 1'
#
loop_
_entity.id
_entity.type
_entity.pdbx_description
1 polymer ?
#
loop_
_entity_poly.entity_id
_entity_poly.type
_entity_poly.pdbx_seq_one_letter_code
_entity_poly.pdbx_strand_id
1 'polypeptide(L)'
;RETFIRSMLTSMQNRYAEQLDYTPDQAELNRAMSLLRMNEQVRKTLNLCWLPMTAPWLIDQLFAHPERLKSLAGWLTDNDIAALARPKGSRSHPLSDIPLLDEAMDMLGPDPKAVARQSAADARRAAEEQYAKDTLAATGLGGGIVSSQMLLDQMNGDDAELTAQRAAADREWTYGHIVVDEAQELTAMDWRMLIRRCPSRSFTIVGDVAQTSALGGTRRWSKSMNRLFGESHWDLNELTINYRNPQEVSELASRFAEEEGLYISTVNAVRTIPDSVSRNVVPDMSSLLETTAEQAAQLAEQFVSADGTGRIAVICPDNLIAPVRDAVRRKLAV
;
A
#
# COMPACT_ATOMS: atom_id res chain seq x y z
N ARG A 1 1.62 22.22 -1.85
CA ARG A 1 1.52 23.23 -2.89
C ARG A 1 0.32 24.16 -2.69
N GLU A 2 -0.85 23.62 -2.45
CA GLU A 2 -2.10 24.41 -2.24
C GLU A 2 -1.94 25.40 -1.09
N THR A 3 -1.42 24.95 0.04
CA THR A 3 -1.13 25.78 1.22
C THR A 3 -0.13 26.90 0.90
N PHE A 4 0.94 26.59 0.14
CA PHE A 4 1.91 27.57 -0.32
C PHE A 4 1.25 28.65 -1.20
N ILE A 5 0.47 28.23 -2.21
CA ILE A 5 -0.22 29.16 -3.10
C ILE A 5 -1.18 30.08 -2.31
N ARG A 6 -1.96 29.50 -1.39
CA ARG A 6 -2.89 30.23 -0.53
C ARG A 6 -2.15 31.28 0.33
N SER A 7 -1.07 30.85 1.00
CA SER A 7 -0.26 31.75 1.82
C SER A 7 0.33 32.92 1.01
N MET A 8 0.88 32.61 -0.17
CA MET A 8 1.45 33.65 -1.06
C MET A 8 0.39 34.63 -1.56
N LEU A 9 -0.77 34.14 -1.99
CA LEU A 9 -1.88 34.99 -2.45
C LEU A 9 -2.41 35.85 -1.29
N THR A 10 -2.53 35.33 -0.08
CA THR A 10 -2.92 36.09 1.11
C THR A 10 -1.89 37.17 1.42
N SER A 11 -0.58 36.85 1.37
CA SER A 11 0.47 37.85 1.57
C SER A 11 0.43 38.97 0.52
N MET A 12 0.17 38.62 -0.75
CA MET A 12 0.01 39.61 -1.82
C MET A 12 -1.23 40.49 -1.60
N GLN A 13 -2.35 39.91 -1.16
CA GLN A 13 -3.57 40.64 -0.84
C GLN A 13 -3.34 41.63 0.33
N ASN A 14 -2.66 41.19 1.39
CA ASN A 14 -2.34 42.03 2.54
C ASN A 14 -1.46 43.21 2.14
N ARG A 15 -0.40 42.96 1.33
CA ARG A 15 0.45 44.02 0.83
C ARG A 15 -0.30 45.00 -0.08
N TYR A 16 -1.26 44.50 -0.88
CA TYR A 16 -2.13 45.37 -1.67
C TYR A 16 -2.99 46.27 -0.75
N ALA A 17 -3.58 45.69 0.31
CA ALA A 17 -4.38 46.44 1.28
C ALA A 17 -3.54 47.52 2.00
N GLU A 18 -2.28 47.22 2.35
CA GLU A 18 -1.35 48.17 2.98
C GLU A 18 -0.95 49.34 2.09
N GLN A 19 -1.08 49.20 0.77
CA GLN A 19 -0.77 50.26 -0.21
C GLN A 19 -1.95 51.20 -0.51
N LEU A 20 -3.13 50.89 0.05
CA LEU A 20 -4.30 51.75 -0.10
C LEU A 20 -4.33 52.83 0.99
N ASP A 21 -4.74 54.02 0.63
CA ASP A 21 -4.89 55.18 1.56
C ASP A 21 -6.16 55.04 2.44
N TYR A 22 -6.88 53.91 2.34
CA TYR A 22 -8.09 53.60 3.10
C TYR A 22 -8.13 52.11 3.48
N THR A 23 -8.98 51.76 4.43
CA THR A 23 -9.17 50.35 4.84
C THR A 23 -10.19 49.70 3.91
N PRO A 24 -9.78 48.71 3.07
CA PRO A 24 -10.69 48.04 2.15
C PRO A 24 -11.71 47.17 2.90
N ASP A 25 -12.93 47.10 2.38
CA ASP A 25 -13.95 46.20 2.89
C ASP A 25 -13.70 44.74 2.46
N GLN A 26 -14.45 43.80 3.06
CA GLN A 26 -14.29 42.37 2.77
C GLN A 26 -14.65 42.03 1.29
N ALA A 27 -15.56 42.74 0.68
CA ALA A 27 -15.95 42.54 -0.72
C ALA A 27 -14.82 42.97 -1.68
N GLU A 28 -14.14 44.06 -1.36
CA GLU A 28 -12.96 44.55 -2.09
C GLU A 28 -11.78 43.59 -1.97
N LEU A 29 -11.53 43.07 -0.76
CA LEU A 29 -10.51 42.05 -0.52
C LEU A 29 -10.80 40.76 -1.29
N ASN A 30 -12.03 40.29 -1.31
CA ASN A 30 -12.43 39.12 -2.09
C ASN A 30 -12.27 39.32 -3.59
N ARG A 31 -12.60 40.52 -4.12
CA ARG A 31 -12.33 40.88 -5.52
C ARG A 31 -10.86 40.90 -5.84
N ALA A 32 -10.02 41.50 -4.98
CA ALA A 32 -8.57 41.52 -5.14
C ALA A 32 -7.99 40.09 -5.15
N MET A 33 -8.43 39.22 -4.27
CA MET A 33 -8.04 37.82 -4.26
C MET A 33 -8.41 37.09 -5.56
N SER A 34 -9.60 37.33 -6.08
CA SER A 34 -10.06 36.77 -7.36
C SER A 34 -9.21 37.23 -8.53
N LEU A 35 -8.89 38.53 -8.60
CA LEU A 35 -8.01 39.10 -9.62
C LEU A 35 -6.60 38.53 -9.55
N LEU A 36 -6.02 38.38 -8.34
CA LEU A 36 -4.70 37.78 -8.14
C LEU A 36 -4.68 36.33 -8.65
N ARG A 37 -5.72 35.55 -8.36
CA ARG A 37 -5.85 34.14 -8.83
C ARG A 37 -5.95 34.04 -10.36
N MET A 38 -6.60 34.98 -10.99
CA MET A 38 -6.79 35.03 -12.45
C MET A 38 -5.58 35.60 -13.19
N ASN A 39 -4.74 36.38 -12.51
CA ASN A 39 -3.60 37.03 -13.12
C ASN A 39 -2.56 36.03 -13.64
N GLU A 40 -2.27 36.09 -14.92
CA GLU A 40 -1.35 35.16 -15.58
C GLU A 40 0.09 35.27 -15.06
N GLN A 41 0.56 36.48 -14.78
CA GLN A 41 1.90 36.70 -14.24
C GLN A 41 2.06 36.13 -12.81
N VAL A 42 1.07 36.34 -11.96
CA VAL A 42 1.04 35.75 -10.60
C VAL A 42 1.07 34.24 -10.71
N ARG A 43 0.24 33.64 -11.57
CA ARG A 43 0.22 32.20 -11.80
C ARG A 43 1.56 31.66 -12.31
N LYS A 44 2.17 32.32 -13.27
CA LYS A 44 3.51 31.95 -13.79
C LYS A 44 4.55 32.01 -12.70
N THR A 45 4.59 33.08 -11.92
CA THR A 45 5.55 33.25 -10.83
C THR A 45 5.38 32.17 -9.75
N LEU A 46 4.14 31.93 -9.31
CA LEU A 46 3.86 30.87 -8.32
C LEU A 46 4.22 29.48 -8.84
N ASN A 47 4.00 29.19 -10.13
CA ASN A 47 4.40 27.95 -10.75
C ASN A 47 5.92 27.80 -10.89
N LEU A 48 6.66 28.89 -11.06
CA LEU A 48 8.13 28.86 -11.03
C LEU A 48 8.67 28.61 -9.62
N CYS A 49 8.01 29.16 -8.59
CA CYS A 49 8.39 28.92 -7.19
C CYS A 49 8.09 27.48 -6.75
N TRP A 50 7.00 26.92 -7.25
CA TRP A 50 6.59 25.53 -6.95
C TRP A 50 5.88 24.90 -8.14
N LEU A 51 6.63 24.20 -8.98
CA LEU A 51 6.09 23.54 -10.16
C LEU A 51 4.95 22.58 -9.79
N PRO A 52 3.84 22.59 -10.54
CA PRO A 52 2.83 21.55 -10.40
C PRO A 52 3.42 20.22 -10.89
N MET A 53 3.49 19.24 -9.99
CA MET A 53 4.00 17.91 -10.28
C MET A 53 3.10 16.86 -9.65
N THR A 54 3.05 15.68 -10.25
CA THR A 54 2.37 14.51 -9.68
C THR A 54 3.35 13.66 -8.89
N ALA A 55 2.86 12.90 -7.93
CA ALA A 55 3.71 12.00 -7.14
C ALA A 55 4.44 10.97 -8.01
N PRO A 56 3.80 10.28 -8.97
CA PRO A 56 4.52 9.39 -9.89
C PRO A 56 5.65 10.09 -10.64
N TRP A 57 5.40 11.28 -11.17
CA TRP A 57 6.43 12.04 -11.88
C TRP A 57 7.60 12.41 -10.95
N LEU A 58 7.31 12.80 -9.69
CA LEU A 58 8.35 13.14 -8.71
C LEU A 58 9.24 11.93 -8.41
N ILE A 59 8.65 10.77 -8.12
CA ILE A 59 9.39 9.54 -7.84
C ILE A 59 10.21 9.10 -9.06
N ASP A 60 9.63 9.12 -10.26
CA ASP A 60 10.35 8.83 -11.50
C ASP A 60 11.56 9.75 -11.71
N GLN A 61 11.38 11.06 -11.44
CA GLN A 61 12.49 12.02 -11.58
C GLN A 61 13.59 11.83 -10.54
N LEU A 62 13.24 11.44 -9.32
CA LEU A 62 14.22 11.16 -8.28
C LEU A 62 15.07 9.93 -8.65
N PHE A 63 14.44 8.85 -9.07
CA PHE A 63 15.11 7.59 -9.36
C PHE A 63 15.79 7.56 -10.74
N ALA A 64 15.36 8.42 -11.68
CA ALA A 64 16.02 8.57 -13.00
C ALA A 64 17.27 9.46 -12.97
N HIS A 65 17.55 10.15 -11.85
CA HIS A 65 18.69 11.05 -11.73
C HIS A 65 19.50 10.76 -10.45
N PRO A 66 20.36 9.73 -10.46
CA PRO A 66 21.17 9.31 -9.31
C PRO A 66 21.96 10.45 -8.65
N GLU A 67 22.53 11.35 -9.45
CA GLU A 67 23.29 12.50 -8.94
C GLU A 67 22.40 13.46 -8.11
N ARG A 68 21.18 13.67 -8.54
CA ARG A 68 20.21 14.47 -7.78
C ARG A 68 19.81 13.76 -6.49
N LEU A 69 19.55 12.46 -6.57
CA LEU A 69 19.22 11.65 -5.39
C LEU A 69 20.36 11.71 -4.38
N LYS A 70 21.61 11.56 -4.81
CA LYS A 70 22.80 11.68 -3.97
C LYS A 70 22.93 13.06 -3.32
N SER A 71 22.64 14.13 -4.03
CA SER A 71 22.71 15.50 -3.49
C SER A 71 21.62 15.78 -2.45
N LEU A 72 20.43 15.17 -2.58
CA LEU A 72 19.30 15.37 -1.68
C LEU A 72 19.32 14.42 -0.48
N ALA A 73 19.85 13.21 -0.66
CA ALA A 73 19.85 12.13 0.32
C ALA A 73 21.28 11.66 0.61
N GLY A 74 22.11 12.56 1.12
CA GLY A 74 23.54 12.32 1.38
C GLY A 74 23.83 11.22 2.40
N TRP A 75 22.81 10.67 3.07
CA TRP A 75 22.91 9.50 3.95
C TRP A 75 22.81 8.15 3.21
N LEU A 76 22.38 8.14 1.93
CA LEU A 76 22.35 6.93 1.11
C LEU A 76 23.76 6.59 0.62
N THR A 77 24.08 5.30 0.66
CA THR A 77 25.32 4.79 0.08
C THR A 77 25.23 4.75 -1.45
N ASP A 78 26.36 4.66 -2.12
CA ASP A 78 26.38 4.52 -3.58
C ASP A 78 25.67 3.24 -4.05
N ASN A 79 25.71 2.17 -3.23
CA ASN A 79 24.96 0.93 -3.50
C ASN A 79 23.45 1.13 -3.38
N ASP A 80 22.98 1.89 -2.38
CA ASP A 80 21.56 2.22 -2.23
C ASP A 80 21.08 3.04 -3.42
N ILE A 81 21.88 4.03 -3.84
CA ILE A 81 21.56 4.88 -4.99
C ILE A 81 21.50 4.05 -6.28
N ALA A 82 22.45 3.13 -6.48
CA ALA A 82 22.46 2.24 -7.63
C ALA A 82 21.24 1.29 -7.64
N ALA A 83 20.83 0.78 -6.47
CA ALA A 83 19.64 -0.07 -6.33
C ALA A 83 18.34 0.68 -6.62
N LEU A 84 18.27 1.97 -6.29
CA LEU A 84 17.11 2.82 -6.55
C LEU A 84 17.05 3.37 -7.99
N ALA A 85 18.20 3.42 -8.68
CA ALA A 85 18.30 3.99 -10.02
C ALA A 85 17.43 3.25 -11.04
N ARG A 86 16.67 4.02 -11.83
CA ARG A 86 15.77 3.49 -12.88
C ARG A 86 15.95 4.23 -14.20
N PRO A 87 15.67 3.56 -15.33
CA PRO A 87 15.67 4.23 -16.62
C PRO A 87 14.68 5.40 -16.66
N LYS A 88 15.08 6.50 -17.28
CA LYS A 88 14.20 7.66 -17.48
C LYS A 88 12.96 7.27 -18.29
N GLY A 89 11.79 7.64 -17.80
CA GLY A 89 10.51 7.33 -18.45
C GLY A 89 9.96 5.94 -18.11
N SER A 90 10.55 5.23 -17.16
CA SER A 90 9.94 4.04 -16.56
C SER A 90 8.61 4.44 -15.91
N ARG A 91 7.50 3.93 -16.44
CA ARG A 91 6.16 4.19 -15.88
C ARG A 91 5.69 3.05 -14.96
N SER A 92 6.57 2.11 -14.69
CA SER A 92 6.28 0.97 -13.81
C SER A 92 6.69 1.30 -12.38
N HIS A 93 5.71 1.33 -11.49
CA HIS A 93 5.93 1.45 -10.05
C HIS A 93 5.71 0.09 -9.41
N PRO A 94 6.74 -0.56 -8.85
CA PRO A 94 6.57 -1.79 -8.07
C PRO A 94 5.77 -1.50 -6.79
N LEU A 95 5.27 -2.55 -6.15
CA LEU A 95 4.48 -2.42 -4.91
C LEU A 95 5.24 -1.68 -3.81
N SER A 96 6.56 -1.81 -3.76
CA SER A 96 7.43 -1.08 -2.82
C SER A 96 7.40 0.44 -2.97
N ASP A 97 6.96 0.98 -4.11
CA ASP A 97 6.82 2.41 -4.33
C ASP A 97 5.50 2.98 -3.76
N ILE A 98 4.52 2.14 -3.48
CA ILE A 98 3.18 2.59 -3.04
C ILE A 98 3.26 3.52 -1.83
N PRO A 99 4.00 3.19 -0.76
CA PRO A 99 4.13 4.07 0.40
C PRO A 99 4.83 5.40 0.07
N LEU A 100 5.80 5.39 -0.84
CA LEU A 100 6.49 6.59 -1.30
C LEU A 100 5.57 7.48 -2.14
N LEU A 101 4.77 6.87 -3.01
CA LEU A 101 3.77 7.58 -3.80
C LEU A 101 2.70 8.21 -2.91
N ASP A 102 2.22 7.48 -1.89
CA ASP A 102 1.25 7.99 -0.93
C ASP A 102 1.79 9.19 -0.15
N GLU A 103 3.03 9.10 0.35
CA GLU A 103 3.70 10.22 1.03
C GLU A 103 3.91 11.41 0.10
N ALA A 104 4.37 11.18 -1.13
CA ALA A 104 4.55 12.23 -2.11
C ALA A 104 3.22 12.92 -2.47
N MET A 105 2.13 12.17 -2.58
CA MET A 105 0.79 12.75 -2.80
C MET A 105 0.34 13.60 -1.61
N ASP A 106 0.62 13.15 -0.38
CA ASP A 106 0.29 13.90 0.83
C ASP A 106 1.02 15.25 0.86
N MET A 107 2.32 15.23 0.54
CA MET A 107 3.14 16.46 0.50
C MET A 107 2.77 17.41 -0.65
N LEU A 108 2.47 16.88 -1.82
CA LEU A 108 2.16 17.68 -3.02
C LEU A 108 0.72 18.18 -3.03
N GLY A 109 -0.18 17.51 -2.32
CA GLY A 109 -1.63 17.71 -2.38
C GLY A 109 -2.26 17.02 -3.60
N PRO A 110 -3.59 17.09 -3.73
CA PRO A 110 -4.30 16.39 -4.80
C PRO A 110 -3.88 16.89 -6.20
N ASP A 111 -3.86 15.94 -7.16
CA ASP A 111 -3.62 16.29 -8.57
C ASP A 111 -4.75 17.21 -9.08
N PRO A 112 -4.46 18.41 -9.55
CA PRO A 112 -5.48 19.34 -10.05
C PRO A 112 -6.36 18.76 -11.16
N LYS A 113 -5.81 17.84 -11.98
CA LYS A 113 -6.57 17.15 -13.02
C LYS A 113 -7.51 16.09 -12.43
N ALA A 114 -7.11 15.41 -11.36
CA ALA A 114 -7.96 14.46 -10.66
C ALA A 114 -9.10 15.21 -9.95
N VAL A 115 -8.81 16.31 -9.26
CA VAL A 115 -9.81 17.18 -8.63
C VAL A 115 -10.81 17.70 -9.66
N ALA A 116 -10.34 18.18 -10.81
CA ALA A 116 -11.24 18.67 -11.87
C ALA A 116 -12.12 17.57 -12.45
N ARG A 117 -11.58 16.34 -12.62
CA ARG A 117 -12.37 15.19 -13.08
C ARG A 117 -13.42 14.78 -12.05
N GLN A 118 -13.04 14.75 -10.77
CA GLN A 118 -13.97 14.44 -9.68
C GLN A 118 -15.10 15.48 -9.61
N SER A 119 -14.77 16.78 -9.61
CA SER A 119 -15.76 17.85 -9.61
C SER A 119 -16.71 17.78 -10.81
N ALA A 120 -16.23 17.39 -11.98
CA ALA A 120 -17.06 17.21 -13.17
C ALA A 120 -17.99 15.98 -13.03
N ALA A 121 -17.49 14.89 -12.43
CA ALA A 121 -18.30 13.70 -12.15
C ALA A 121 -19.39 13.98 -11.08
N ASP A 122 -19.03 14.71 -10.03
CA ASP A 122 -19.98 15.11 -8.97
C ASP A 122 -21.06 16.05 -9.52
N ALA A 123 -20.68 17.01 -10.37
CA ALA A 123 -21.64 17.90 -11.05
C ALA A 123 -22.60 17.11 -11.95
N ARG A 124 -22.09 16.09 -12.65
CA ARG A 124 -22.93 15.21 -13.48
C ARG A 124 -23.90 14.39 -12.65
N ARG A 125 -23.42 13.76 -11.54
CA ARG A 125 -24.31 13.04 -10.61
C ARG A 125 -25.39 13.94 -10.03
N ALA A 126 -25.03 15.15 -9.60
CA ALA A 126 -26.01 16.12 -9.11
C ALA A 126 -27.07 16.51 -10.16
N ALA A 127 -26.67 16.66 -11.42
CA ALA A 127 -27.59 16.93 -12.51
C ALA A 127 -28.51 15.73 -12.79
N GLU A 128 -28.00 14.51 -12.76
CA GLU A 128 -28.76 13.26 -12.90
C GLU A 128 -29.79 13.10 -11.76
N GLU A 129 -29.38 13.40 -10.52
CA GLU A 129 -30.25 13.38 -9.35
C GLU A 129 -31.38 14.44 -9.45
N GLN A 130 -31.02 15.65 -9.90
CA GLN A 130 -32.01 16.70 -10.11
C GLN A 130 -33.02 16.30 -11.20
N TYR A 131 -32.53 15.75 -12.31
CA TYR A 131 -33.38 15.26 -13.39
C TYR A 131 -34.35 14.15 -12.91
N ALA A 132 -33.86 13.21 -12.07
CA ALA A 132 -34.69 12.17 -11.48
C ALA A 132 -35.78 12.77 -10.56
N LYS A 133 -35.45 13.77 -9.74
CA LYS A 133 -36.41 14.51 -8.90
C LYS A 133 -37.48 15.22 -9.71
N ASP A 134 -37.06 15.94 -10.75
CA ASP A 134 -37.95 16.68 -11.65
C ASP A 134 -38.87 15.73 -12.43
N THR A 135 -38.37 14.58 -12.86
CA THR A 135 -39.16 13.55 -13.54
C THR A 135 -40.22 12.94 -12.62
N LEU A 136 -39.85 12.61 -11.37
CA LEU A 136 -40.82 12.15 -10.36
C LEU A 136 -41.91 13.17 -10.04
N ALA A 137 -41.52 14.45 -9.95
CA ALA A 137 -42.47 15.55 -9.73
C ALA A 137 -43.43 15.73 -10.91
N ALA A 138 -42.93 15.60 -12.14
CA ALA A 138 -43.71 15.78 -13.38
C ALA A 138 -44.67 14.59 -13.65
N THR A 139 -44.28 13.38 -13.27
CA THR A 139 -45.06 12.17 -13.54
C THR A 139 -46.10 11.86 -12.47
N GLY A 140 -46.12 12.57 -11.35
CA GLY A 140 -47.07 12.35 -10.25
C GLY A 140 -46.94 11.01 -9.55
N LEU A 141 -45.94 10.20 -9.91
CA LEU A 141 -45.65 8.87 -9.34
C LEU A 141 -45.09 8.91 -7.93
N GLY A 142 -44.87 10.12 -7.38
CA GLY A 142 -44.29 10.36 -6.07
C GLY A 142 -45.23 10.15 -4.85
N GLY A 143 -46.26 9.31 -4.96
CA GLY A 143 -47.19 8.98 -3.86
C GLY A 143 -46.57 8.18 -2.71
N GLY A 144 -45.30 8.43 -2.35
CA GLY A 144 -44.67 7.89 -1.14
C GLY A 144 -44.05 6.48 -1.27
N ILE A 145 -44.11 5.82 -2.44
CA ILE A 145 -43.65 4.44 -2.62
C ILE A 145 -42.30 4.39 -3.39
N VAL A 146 -42.04 5.36 -4.28
CA VAL A 146 -40.81 5.41 -5.06
C VAL A 146 -40.02 6.66 -4.69
N SER A 147 -38.80 6.47 -4.17
CA SER A 147 -37.89 7.58 -3.89
C SER A 147 -37.05 7.91 -5.15
N SER A 148 -36.56 9.17 -5.23
CA SER A 148 -35.62 9.56 -6.29
C SER A 148 -34.36 8.68 -6.32
N GLN A 149 -33.97 8.15 -5.16
CA GLN A 149 -32.85 7.21 -5.01
C GLN A 149 -33.16 5.86 -5.68
N MET A 150 -34.36 5.30 -5.47
CA MET A 150 -34.81 4.06 -6.11
C MET A 150 -34.86 4.19 -7.64
N LEU A 151 -35.26 5.37 -8.15
CA LEU A 151 -35.30 5.61 -9.58
C LEU A 151 -33.88 5.71 -10.18
N LEU A 152 -32.97 6.36 -9.47
CA LEU A 152 -31.55 6.44 -9.86
C LEU A 152 -30.90 5.06 -9.85
N ASP A 153 -31.13 4.26 -8.81
CA ASP A 153 -30.59 2.89 -8.69
C ASP A 153 -31.12 2.00 -9.82
N GLN A 154 -32.37 2.18 -10.24
CA GLN A 154 -32.97 1.45 -11.35
C GLN A 154 -32.49 1.94 -12.73
N MET A 155 -32.21 3.25 -12.88
CA MET A 155 -31.66 3.83 -14.11
C MET A 155 -30.18 3.51 -14.31
N ASN A 156 -29.41 3.41 -13.22
CA ASN A 156 -27.98 3.13 -13.24
C ASN A 156 -27.64 1.63 -13.25
N GLY A 157 -28.65 0.76 -13.22
CA GLY A 157 -28.45 -0.68 -13.12
C GLY A 157 -27.87 -1.11 -11.76
N ASP A 158 -27.55 -2.38 -11.61
CA ASP A 158 -27.01 -3.01 -10.41
C ASP A 158 -25.55 -2.56 -10.02
N ASP A 159 -25.11 -1.39 -10.49
CA ASP A 159 -23.84 -0.78 -10.14
C ASP A 159 -23.86 -0.06 -8.78
N ALA A 160 -24.44 -0.71 -7.77
CA ALA A 160 -24.15 -0.34 -6.40
C ALA A 160 -22.67 -0.64 -6.12
N GLU A 161 -21.82 0.33 -6.44
CA GLU A 161 -20.40 0.27 -6.15
C GLU A 161 -20.22 -0.11 -4.67
N LEU A 162 -19.67 -1.30 -4.43
CA LEU A 162 -19.51 -1.82 -3.08
C LEU A 162 -18.74 -0.80 -2.23
N THR A 163 -19.11 -0.67 -0.95
CA THR A 163 -18.41 0.24 -0.02
C THR A 163 -16.89 0.04 -0.06
N ALA A 164 -16.43 -1.20 -0.27
CA ALA A 164 -15.03 -1.53 -0.44
C ALA A 164 -14.41 -0.90 -1.71
N GLN A 165 -15.14 -0.86 -2.83
CA GLN A 165 -14.68 -0.22 -4.07
C GLN A 165 -14.60 1.30 -3.91
N ARG A 166 -15.60 1.92 -3.27
CA ARG A 166 -15.58 3.35 -2.94
C ARG A 166 -14.42 3.70 -2.02
N ALA A 167 -14.20 2.91 -0.97
CA ALA A 167 -13.08 3.10 -0.05
C ALA A 167 -11.72 2.93 -0.75
N ALA A 168 -11.62 2.02 -1.72
CA ALA A 168 -10.40 1.83 -2.51
C ALA A 168 -10.15 2.98 -3.49
N ALA A 169 -11.21 3.59 -4.04
CA ALA A 169 -11.11 4.71 -4.97
C ALA A 169 -10.89 6.06 -4.26
N ASP A 170 -11.32 6.20 -3.01
CA ASP A 170 -11.21 7.42 -2.22
C ASP A 170 -9.93 7.42 -1.37
N ARG A 171 -8.99 8.27 -1.75
CA ARG A 171 -7.73 8.43 -1.01
C ARG A 171 -7.93 9.02 0.39
N GLU A 172 -8.95 9.82 0.62
CA GLU A 172 -9.25 10.44 1.92
C GLU A 172 -10.10 9.55 2.82
N TRP A 173 -10.54 8.40 2.32
CA TRP A 173 -11.29 7.44 3.12
C TRP A 173 -10.49 6.98 4.34
N THR A 174 -11.12 7.06 5.51
CA THR A 174 -10.53 6.62 6.78
C THR A 174 -11.30 5.46 7.38
N TYR A 175 -10.58 4.63 8.12
CA TYR A 175 -11.12 3.46 8.82
C TYR A 175 -11.17 3.72 10.32
N GLY A 176 -12.21 3.22 10.98
CA GLY A 176 -12.30 3.25 12.44
C GLY A 176 -11.36 2.26 13.12
N HIS A 177 -11.07 1.14 12.44
CA HIS A 177 -10.16 0.09 12.89
C HIS A 177 -9.52 -0.60 11.71
N ILE A 178 -8.23 -0.96 11.81
CA ILE A 178 -7.49 -1.70 10.77
C ILE A 178 -6.94 -2.98 11.38
N VAL A 179 -7.18 -4.10 10.69
CA VAL A 179 -6.54 -5.39 10.99
C VAL A 179 -5.40 -5.58 10.00
N VAL A 180 -4.21 -5.84 10.52
CA VAL A 180 -2.99 -6.04 9.71
C VAL A 180 -2.48 -7.44 9.95
N ASP A 181 -2.41 -8.24 8.90
CA ASP A 181 -1.77 -9.56 8.90
C ASP A 181 -0.38 -9.49 8.29
N GLU A 182 0.52 -10.42 8.63
CA GLU A 182 1.93 -10.44 8.21
C GLU A 182 2.65 -9.10 8.49
N ALA A 183 2.29 -8.45 9.57
CA ALA A 183 2.70 -7.08 9.89
C ALA A 183 4.22 -6.91 10.08
N GLN A 184 4.97 -7.99 10.29
CA GLN A 184 6.43 -7.97 10.34
C GLN A 184 7.06 -7.58 8.99
N GLU A 185 6.36 -7.80 7.87
CA GLU A 185 6.83 -7.42 6.54
C GLU A 185 6.73 -5.92 6.26
N LEU A 186 5.92 -5.18 7.05
CA LEU A 186 5.68 -3.77 6.81
C LEU A 186 6.88 -2.90 7.19
N THR A 187 7.22 -1.99 6.30
CA THR A 187 8.23 -0.96 6.51
C THR A 187 7.67 0.22 7.32
N ALA A 188 8.55 1.09 7.80
CA ALA A 188 8.13 2.32 8.49
C ALA A 188 7.23 3.23 7.62
N MET A 189 7.41 3.19 6.29
CA MET A 189 6.59 3.98 5.36
C MET A 189 5.20 3.35 5.16
N ASP A 190 5.11 2.01 5.14
CA ASP A 190 3.82 1.31 5.11
C ASP A 190 3.00 1.66 6.36
N TRP A 191 3.60 1.60 7.54
CA TRP A 191 2.96 2.00 8.78
C TRP A 191 2.48 3.45 8.76
N ARG A 192 3.29 4.37 8.21
CA ARG A 192 2.90 5.77 8.09
C ARG A 192 1.66 5.96 7.22
N MET A 193 1.58 5.23 6.10
CA MET A 193 0.42 5.19 5.22
C MET A 193 -0.83 4.66 5.95
N LEU A 194 -0.71 3.53 6.69
CA LEU A 194 -1.81 2.93 7.43
C LEU A 194 -2.31 3.84 8.56
N ILE A 195 -1.42 4.47 9.33
CA ILE A 195 -1.78 5.41 10.39
C ILE A 195 -2.55 6.62 9.84
N ARG A 196 -2.20 7.10 8.64
CA ARG A 196 -2.93 8.18 7.98
C ARG A 196 -4.36 7.75 7.64
N ARG A 197 -4.56 6.48 7.29
CA ARG A 197 -5.88 5.89 7.00
C ARG A 197 -6.70 5.54 8.26
N CYS A 198 -6.09 5.52 9.43
CA CYS A 198 -6.76 5.22 10.71
C CYS A 198 -6.42 6.29 11.76
N PRO A 199 -7.05 7.47 11.69
CA PRO A 199 -6.79 8.57 12.63
C PRO A 199 -7.06 8.21 14.10
N SER A 200 -7.99 7.27 14.35
CA SER A 200 -8.26 6.72 15.68
C SER A 200 -7.10 5.91 16.25
N ARG A 201 -6.12 5.49 15.41
CA ARG A 201 -5.02 4.60 15.74
C ARG A 201 -5.44 3.28 16.35
N SER A 202 -6.62 2.80 15.98
CA SER A 202 -7.16 1.52 16.44
C SER A 202 -6.73 0.41 15.49
N PHE A 203 -5.86 -0.49 15.96
CA PHE A 203 -5.28 -1.55 15.15
C PHE A 203 -5.36 -2.91 15.86
N THR A 204 -5.57 -3.96 15.09
CA THR A 204 -5.21 -5.34 15.45
C THR A 204 -4.07 -5.78 14.54
N ILE A 205 -2.94 -6.09 15.13
CA ILE A 205 -1.69 -6.36 14.42
C ILE A 205 -1.31 -7.81 14.65
N VAL A 206 -1.20 -8.60 13.59
CA VAL A 206 -0.83 -10.01 13.64
C VAL A 206 0.43 -10.22 12.79
N GLY A 207 1.34 -11.06 13.26
CA GLY A 207 2.56 -11.39 12.54
C GLY A 207 3.56 -12.17 13.38
N ASP A 208 4.63 -12.59 12.74
CA ASP A 208 5.73 -13.31 13.35
C ASP A 208 7.07 -12.67 12.96
N VAL A 209 7.73 -12.02 13.90
CA VAL A 209 9.00 -11.31 13.64
C VAL A 209 10.14 -12.24 13.21
N ALA A 210 10.05 -13.55 13.52
CA ALA A 210 11.02 -14.53 13.04
C ALA A 210 10.87 -14.86 11.55
N GLN A 211 9.70 -14.59 10.95
CA GLN A 211 9.42 -14.83 9.54
C GLN A 211 9.64 -13.61 8.64
N THR A 212 10.27 -12.54 9.17
CA THR A 212 10.52 -11.31 8.42
C THR A 212 11.49 -11.54 7.26
N SER A 213 11.02 -11.37 6.03
CA SER A 213 11.82 -11.40 4.81
C SER A 213 12.23 -10.00 4.32
N ALA A 214 11.42 -8.99 4.60
CA ALA A 214 11.66 -7.62 4.21
C ALA A 214 12.85 -6.98 4.94
N LEU A 215 13.77 -6.37 4.21
CA LEU A 215 14.94 -5.67 4.79
C LEU A 215 14.53 -4.56 5.78
N GLY A 216 13.45 -3.85 5.49
CA GLY A 216 12.89 -2.78 6.31
C GLY A 216 11.80 -3.24 7.28
N GLY A 217 11.55 -4.55 7.37
CA GLY A 217 10.48 -5.12 8.20
C GLY A 217 10.77 -5.09 9.70
N THR A 218 9.76 -5.45 10.47
CA THR A 218 9.81 -5.45 11.93
C THR A 218 10.48 -6.71 12.46
N ARG A 219 11.60 -6.57 13.16
CA ARG A 219 12.32 -7.67 13.82
C ARG A 219 12.11 -7.74 15.33
N ARG A 220 11.47 -6.74 15.91
CA ARG A 220 11.07 -6.68 17.34
C ARG A 220 9.83 -5.81 17.48
N TRP A 221 8.75 -6.37 17.98
CA TRP A 221 7.49 -5.65 18.17
C TRP A 221 7.63 -4.42 19.05
N SER A 222 8.27 -4.55 20.21
CA SER A 222 8.42 -3.44 21.15
C SER A 222 9.05 -2.21 20.52
N LYS A 223 10.13 -2.38 19.75
CA LYS A 223 10.82 -1.27 19.09
C LYS A 223 9.93 -0.56 18.06
N SER A 224 9.19 -1.32 17.27
CA SER A 224 8.33 -0.78 16.23
C SER A 224 7.06 -0.17 16.80
N MET A 225 6.39 -0.86 17.71
CA MET A 225 5.13 -0.41 18.30
C MET A 225 5.31 0.79 19.22
N ASN A 226 6.37 0.82 20.03
CA ASN A 226 6.68 2.00 20.86
C ASN A 226 6.90 3.26 20.00
N ARG A 227 7.57 3.10 18.86
CA ARG A 227 7.79 4.21 17.93
C ARG A 227 6.50 4.71 17.28
N LEU A 228 5.56 3.80 16.95
CA LEU A 228 4.33 4.10 16.22
C LEU A 228 3.21 4.58 17.14
N PHE A 229 3.05 3.95 18.29
CA PHE A 229 1.92 4.16 19.18
C PHE A 229 2.30 4.74 20.54
N GLY A 230 3.56 4.62 20.96
CA GLY A 230 4.03 4.95 22.32
C GLY A 230 3.97 3.74 23.25
N GLU A 231 4.79 3.75 24.30
CA GLU A 231 5.04 2.57 25.16
C GLU A 231 3.81 2.02 25.91
N SER A 232 2.82 2.86 26.19
CA SER A 232 1.64 2.49 26.97
C SER A 232 0.34 2.38 26.17
N HIS A 233 0.42 2.35 24.84
CA HIS A 233 -0.75 2.38 23.97
C HIS A 233 -0.91 1.13 23.11
N TRP A 234 -0.25 0.05 23.45
CA TRP A 234 -0.36 -1.24 22.78
C TRP A 234 -0.09 -2.38 23.77
N ASP A 235 -0.70 -3.52 23.50
CA ASP A 235 -0.53 -4.76 24.28
C ASP A 235 -0.05 -5.88 23.37
N LEU A 236 0.88 -6.71 23.85
CA LEU A 236 1.37 -7.90 23.16
C LEU A 236 0.69 -9.16 23.71
N ASN A 237 0.06 -9.90 22.82
CA ASN A 237 -0.47 -11.23 23.12
C ASN A 237 0.25 -12.27 22.26
N GLU A 238 0.92 -13.21 22.87
CA GLU A 238 1.64 -14.27 22.17
C GLU A 238 0.77 -15.52 22.04
N LEU A 239 0.67 -16.04 20.80
CA LEU A 239 -0.02 -17.29 20.52
C LEU A 239 0.96 -18.45 20.65
N THR A 240 0.79 -19.26 21.68
CA THR A 240 1.71 -20.35 22.05
C THR A 240 1.25 -21.74 21.62
N ILE A 241 0.06 -21.87 21.01
CA ILE A 241 -0.49 -23.14 20.55
C ILE A 241 -0.45 -23.20 19.02
N ASN A 242 0.27 -24.20 18.49
CA ASN A 242 0.32 -24.47 17.05
C ASN A 242 -0.53 -25.70 16.72
N TYR A 243 -1.65 -25.48 16.07
CA TYR A 243 -2.53 -26.54 15.56
C TYR A 243 -2.31 -26.85 14.07
N ARG A 244 -1.51 -26.05 13.35
CA ARG A 244 -1.27 -26.19 11.91
C ARG A 244 -0.18 -27.21 11.62
N ASN A 245 0.99 -27.06 12.22
CA ASN A 245 2.16 -27.87 11.91
C ASN A 245 2.27 -29.08 12.86
N PRO A 246 2.79 -30.23 12.37
CA PRO A 246 3.19 -31.33 13.23
C PRO A 246 4.29 -30.91 14.21
N GLN A 247 4.38 -31.65 15.32
CA GLN A 247 5.35 -31.38 16.38
C GLN A 247 6.80 -31.39 15.87
N GLU A 248 7.19 -32.39 15.08
CA GLU A 248 8.56 -32.51 14.53
C GLU A 248 8.94 -31.32 13.68
N VAL A 249 7.98 -30.78 12.85
CA VAL A 249 8.19 -29.60 12.03
C VAL A 249 8.36 -28.36 12.90
N SER A 250 7.54 -28.20 13.94
CA SER A 250 7.64 -27.08 14.89
C SER A 250 8.96 -27.10 15.67
N GLU A 251 9.40 -28.28 16.13
CA GLU A 251 10.68 -28.45 16.83
C GLU A 251 11.88 -28.13 15.91
N LEU A 252 11.82 -28.58 14.65
CA LEU A 252 12.87 -28.24 13.67
C LEU A 252 12.94 -26.75 13.42
N ALA A 253 11.80 -26.10 13.22
CA ALA A 253 11.73 -24.66 12.98
C ALA A 253 12.24 -23.86 14.20
N SER A 254 11.88 -24.27 15.41
CA SER A 254 12.35 -23.62 16.65
C SER A 254 13.87 -23.75 16.81
N ARG A 255 14.42 -24.93 16.59
CA ARG A 255 15.90 -25.14 16.66
C ARG A 255 16.63 -24.28 15.63
N PHE A 256 16.13 -24.24 14.39
CA PHE A 256 16.72 -23.40 13.37
C PHE A 256 16.69 -21.92 13.75
N ALA A 257 15.55 -21.43 14.26
CA ALA A 257 15.42 -20.05 14.68
C ALA A 257 16.35 -19.70 15.86
N GLU A 258 16.52 -20.62 16.81
CA GLU A 258 17.47 -20.45 17.93
C GLU A 258 18.93 -20.42 17.44
N GLU A 259 19.32 -21.31 16.52
CA GLU A 259 20.66 -21.35 15.91
C GLU A 259 20.98 -20.04 15.17
N GLU A 260 20.00 -19.46 14.49
CA GLU A 260 20.13 -18.18 13.78
C GLU A 260 19.94 -16.95 14.71
N GLY A 261 19.69 -17.14 16.00
CA GLY A 261 19.49 -16.07 16.97
C GLY A 261 18.24 -15.21 16.73
N LEU A 262 17.22 -15.80 16.10
CA LEU A 262 15.94 -15.14 15.89
C LEU A 262 15.12 -15.11 17.18
N TYR A 263 14.34 -14.03 17.34
CA TYR A 263 13.39 -13.96 18.46
C TYR A 263 12.18 -14.82 18.14
N ILE A 264 11.96 -15.86 18.94
CA ILE A 264 10.80 -16.76 18.83
C ILE A 264 10.13 -16.91 20.18
N SER A 265 8.81 -17.05 20.16
CA SER A 265 8.03 -17.48 21.33
C SER A 265 8.01 -19.02 21.37
N THR A 266 8.05 -19.60 22.56
CA THR A 266 7.90 -21.06 22.71
C THR A 266 6.51 -21.48 22.26
N VAL A 267 6.43 -22.33 21.24
CA VAL A 267 5.19 -22.80 20.65
C VAL A 267 4.99 -24.29 20.89
N ASN A 268 3.82 -24.67 21.40
CA ASN A 268 3.43 -26.06 21.62
C ASN A 268 2.58 -26.57 20.46
N ALA A 269 3.10 -27.48 19.65
CA ALA A 269 2.32 -28.13 18.61
C ALA A 269 1.42 -29.22 19.19
N VAL A 270 0.14 -29.21 18.82
CA VAL A 270 -0.87 -30.17 19.27
C VAL A 270 -1.06 -31.34 18.29
N ARG A 271 -0.50 -31.26 17.08
CA ARG A 271 -0.57 -32.33 16.08
C ARG A 271 0.68 -33.19 16.16
N THR A 272 0.50 -34.50 16.32
CA THR A 272 1.56 -35.47 16.18
C THR A 272 1.33 -36.27 14.90
N ILE A 273 2.24 -36.14 13.94
CA ILE A 273 2.25 -36.92 12.70
C ILE A 273 3.63 -37.57 12.65
N PRO A 274 3.73 -38.88 12.79
CA PRO A 274 5.00 -39.62 12.72
C PRO A 274 5.66 -39.40 11.35
N ASP A 275 6.97 -39.31 11.33
CA ASP A 275 7.78 -39.16 10.10
C ASP A 275 7.41 -37.93 9.25
N SER A 276 6.92 -36.85 9.90
CA SER A 276 6.57 -35.60 9.23
C SER A 276 7.77 -34.78 8.74
N VAL A 277 8.97 -35.14 9.19
CA VAL A 277 10.26 -34.57 8.76
C VAL A 277 11.19 -35.71 8.36
N SER A 278 11.75 -35.61 7.17
CA SER A 278 12.81 -36.50 6.70
C SER A 278 14.05 -35.72 6.25
N ARG A 279 15.23 -36.26 6.46
CA ARG A 279 16.50 -35.64 6.06
C ARG A 279 17.32 -36.61 5.22
N ASN A 280 17.64 -36.19 3.99
CA ASN A 280 18.49 -36.93 3.08
C ASN A 280 19.83 -36.20 2.92
N VAL A 281 20.92 -36.90 3.03
CA VAL A 281 22.26 -36.36 2.76
C VAL A 281 22.80 -37.02 1.48
N VAL A 282 23.17 -36.19 0.52
CA VAL A 282 23.64 -36.65 -0.80
C VAL A 282 25.08 -36.19 -1.05
N PRO A 283 25.89 -36.94 -1.83
CA PRO A 283 27.32 -36.66 -1.98
C PRO A 283 27.64 -35.47 -2.86
N ASP A 284 26.79 -35.15 -3.84
CA ASP A 284 27.05 -34.12 -4.84
C ASP A 284 25.77 -33.46 -5.39
N MET A 285 25.96 -32.43 -6.22
CA MET A 285 24.86 -31.66 -6.81
C MET A 285 23.98 -32.47 -7.77
N SER A 286 24.54 -33.42 -8.50
CA SER A 286 23.78 -34.27 -9.42
C SER A 286 22.82 -35.16 -8.65
N SER A 287 23.33 -35.81 -7.61
CA SER A 287 22.53 -36.61 -6.67
C SER A 287 21.48 -35.78 -5.93
N LEU A 288 21.78 -34.51 -5.62
CA LEU A 288 20.79 -33.58 -5.01
C LEU A 288 19.61 -33.34 -5.94
N LEU A 289 19.87 -33.02 -7.22
CA LEU A 289 18.83 -32.76 -8.20
C LEU A 289 17.97 -34.00 -8.47
N GLU A 290 18.60 -35.19 -8.57
CA GLU A 290 17.92 -36.44 -8.78
C GLU A 290 17.04 -36.82 -7.58
N THR A 291 17.61 -36.83 -6.37
CA THR A 291 16.86 -37.11 -5.14
C THR A 291 15.72 -36.13 -4.94
N THR A 292 15.93 -34.83 -5.20
CA THR A 292 14.86 -33.82 -5.08
C THR A 292 13.73 -34.10 -6.07
N ALA A 293 14.05 -34.48 -7.31
CA ALA A 293 13.06 -34.79 -8.33
C ALA A 293 12.26 -36.07 -7.99
N GLU A 294 12.94 -37.10 -7.44
CA GLU A 294 12.31 -38.33 -6.98
C GLU A 294 11.37 -38.09 -5.79
N GLN A 295 11.82 -37.36 -4.78
CA GLN A 295 10.99 -37.03 -3.64
C GLN A 295 9.77 -36.19 -4.06
N ALA A 296 9.96 -35.20 -4.94
CA ALA A 296 8.85 -34.39 -5.46
C ALA A 296 7.82 -35.25 -6.22
N ALA A 297 8.28 -36.22 -7.01
CA ALA A 297 7.39 -37.13 -7.73
C ALA A 297 6.62 -38.06 -6.77
N GLN A 298 7.30 -38.66 -5.80
CA GLN A 298 6.65 -39.52 -4.79
C GLN A 298 5.59 -38.77 -3.98
N LEU A 299 5.91 -37.54 -3.54
CA LEU A 299 4.96 -36.70 -2.81
C LEU A 299 3.79 -36.29 -3.73
N ALA A 300 4.04 -36.05 -5.02
CA ALA A 300 2.98 -35.73 -5.99
C ALA A 300 2.01 -36.93 -6.14
N GLU A 301 2.50 -38.13 -6.25
CA GLU A 301 1.66 -39.33 -6.31
C GLU A 301 0.83 -39.53 -5.02
N GLN A 302 1.39 -39.15 -3.88
CA GLN A 302 0.74 -39.33 -2.59
C GLN A 302 -0.28 -38.23 -2.25
N PHE A 303 0.00 -36.98 -2.60
CA PHE A 303 -0.73 -35.81 -2.09
C PHE A 303 -1.44 -34.98 -3.17
N VAL A 304 -1.22 -35.25 -4.45
CA VAL A 304 -1.91 -34.58 -5.54
C VAL A 304 -2.94 -35.52 -6.16
N SER A 305 -4.21 -35.18 -6.02
CA SER A 305 -5.32 -35.99 -6.56
C SER A 305 -5.42 -35.88 -8.10
N ALA A 306 -6.10 -36.82 -8.72
CA ALA A 306 -6.28 -36.87 -10.17
C ALA A 306 -7.04 -35.64 -10.73
N ASP A 307 -7.82 -34.96 -9.91
CA ASP A 307 -8.51 -33.70 -10.22
C ASP A 307 -7.62 -32.47 -10.09
N GLY A 308 -6.33 -32.64 -9.77
CA GLY A 308 -5.36 -31.54 -9.58
C GLY A 308 -5.45 -30.85 -8.24
N THR A 309 -6.20 -31.37 -7.27
CA THR A 309 -6.17 -30.86 -5.89
C THR A 309 -4.94 -31.37 -5.16
N GLY A 310 -4.38 -30.52 -4.30
CA GLY A 310 -3.11 -30.75 -3.62
C GLY A 310 -1.97 -29.89 -4.22
N ARG A 311 -1.00 -29.56 -3.37
CA ARG A 311 0.15 -28.73 -3.79
C ARG A 311 1.40 -29.18 -3.07
N ILE A 312 2.52 -29.21 -3.78
CA ILE A 312 3.84 -29.48 -3.25
C ILE A 312 4.72 -28.27 -3.56
N ALA A 313 5.43 -27.78 -2.59
CA ALA A 313 6.43 -26.73 -2.76
C ALA A 313 7.84 -27.32 -2.67
N VAL A 314 8.69 -26.99 -3.62
CA VAL A 314 10.14 -27.25 -3.56
C VAL A 314 10.83 -25.92 -3.36
N ILE A 315 11.47 -25.75 -2.21
CA ILE A 315 12.16 -24.50 -1.82
C ILE A 315 13.66 -24.71 -1.99
N CYS A 316 14.33 -23.83 -2.71
CA CYS A 316 15.78 -23.89 -2.94
C CYS A 316 16.35 -22.48 -3.13
N PRO A 317 17.67 -22.30 -3.00
CA PRO A 317 18.34 -21.04 -3.36
C PRO A 317 18.10 -20.63 -4.82
N ASP A 318 18.10 -19.32 -5.09
CA ASP A 318 17.76 -18.75 -6.41
C ASP A 318 18.60 -19.35 -7.56
N ASN A 319 19.87 -19.60 -7.36
CA ASN A 319 20.77 -20.20 -8.34
C ASN A 319 20.42 -21.66 -8.66
N LEU A 320 19.62 -22.33 -7.84
CA LEU A 320 19.17 -23.71 -8.03
C LEU A 320 17.74 -23.83 -8.58
N ILE A 321 16.98 -22.74 -8.66
CA ILE A 321 15.58 -22.77 -9.13
C ILE A 321 15.47 -23.39 -10.53
N ALA A 322 16.29 -22.96 -11.49
CA ALA A 322 16.22 -23.46 -12.85
C ALA A 322 16.62 -24.95 -12.95
N PRO A 323 17.78 -25.41 -12.43
CA PRO A 323 18.15 -26.82 -12.50
C PRO A 323 17.18 -27.73 -11.73
N VAL A 324 16.70 -27.33 -10.56
CA VAL A 324 15.71 -28.10 -9.77
C VAL A 324 14.38 -28.21 -10.52
N ARG A 325 13.87 -27.11 -11.04
CA ARG A 325 12.63 -27.11 -11.84
C ARG A 325 12.73 -28.04 -13.02
N ASP A 326 13.85 -28.01 -13.74
CA ASP A 326 14.04 -28.84 -14.94
C ASP A 326 14.21 -30.32 -14.59
N ALA A 327 14.84 -30.66 -13.44
CA ALA A 327 14.92 -32.02 -12.95
C ALA A 327 13.54 -32.56 -12.54
N VAL A 328 12.76 -31.80 -11.78
CA VAL A 328 11.42 -32.16 -11.34
C VAL A 328 10.48 -32.33 -12.56
N ARG A 329 10.53 -31.42 -13.52
CA ARG A 329 9.72 -31.50 -14.75
C ARG A 329 10.00 -32.77 -15.56
N ARG A 330 11.27 -33.15 -15.72
CA ARG A 330 11.65 -34.39 -16.40
C ARG A 330 11.09 -35.63 -15.70
N LYS A 331 11.06 -35.63 -14.37
CA LYS A 331 10.59 -36.76 -13.58
C LYS A 331 9.06 -36.86 -13.58
N LEU A 332 8.35 -35.74 -13.58
CA LEU A 332 6.89 -35.68 -13.59
C LEU A 332 6.29 -35.84 -15.02
N ALA A 333 7.08 -35.67 -16.08
CA ALA A 333 6.63 -35.78 -17.48
C ALA A 333 6.63 -37.23 -17.99
N VAL A 334 6.94 -38.21 -17.13
CA VAL A 334 6.84 -39.65 -17.39
C VAL A 334 5.55 -40.18 -16.77
#